data_94af638546ded74b937728722c16d0bf
#
_entry.id   94af638546ded74b937728722c16d0bf
#
_cell.length_a   1.000
_cell.length_b   1.000
_cell.length_c   1.000
_cell.angle_alpha   90.00
_cell.angle_beta   90.00
_cell.angle_gamma   90.00
#
_symmetry.space_group_name_H-M   'P 1'
#
loop_
_entity.id
_entity.type
_entity.pdbx_description
1 polymer ?
#
loop_
_entity_poly.entity_id
_entity_poly.type
_entity_poly.pdbx_seq_one_letter_code
_entity_poly.pdbx_strand_id
1 'polypeptide(L)'
;SLFTQCARKFHRLRILKDIVEPESRHLIYGKEVHKAAEEYGRDSKEIPEEYKFIQPHIDILLDTNGDKFFEHKMALTSDLEPCDFWDKEAWWRGVADFISVDNKNALLVDYKTGKSAKYADTKQLEILSLAIFSHFPEVEYVKGGLLFLVSEEFKKANFYRKEEENYWLNWDTELDRLNMSFEADTWNPTSNFTCRQYCAVLDCEYNGRG
;
A
#
# COMPACT_ATOMS: atom_id res chain seq x y z
N SER A 1 5.85 4.49 5.43
CA SER A 1 4.81 4.06 6.38
C SER A 1 4.35 5.22 7.26
N LEU A 2 3.24 5.05 7.99
CA LEU A 2 2.79 6.06 8.97
C LEU A 2 3.79 6.21 10.12
N PHE A 3 4.42 5.11 10.53
CA PHE A 3 5.46 5.11 11.58
C PHE A 3 6.68 5.93 11.18
N THR A 4 7.19 5.77 9.96
CA THR A 4 8.34 6.56 9.47
C THR A 4 8.02 8.04 9.30
N GLN A 5 6.75 8.37 9.00
CA GLN A 5 6.31 9.78 8.96
C GLN A 5 6.29 10.41 10.35
N CYS A 6 5.75 9.70 11.35
CA CYS A 6 5.68 10.16 12.74
C CYS A 6 5.29 9.02 13.67
N ALA A 7 6.23 8.56 14.52
CA ALA A 7 6.01 7.48 15.47
C ALA A 7 4.86 7.79 16.46
N ARG A 8 4.78 9.03 17.00
CA ARG A 8 3.68 9.44 17.90
C ARG A 8 2.31 9.34 17.20
N LYS A 9 2.19 9.79 15.95
CA LYS A 9 0.94 9.70 15.20
C LYS A 9 0.55 8.23 14.96
N PHE A 10 1.52 7.39 14.59
CA PHE A 10 1.31 5.95 14.44
C PHE A 10 0.80 5.32 15.75
N HIS A 11 1.45 5.60 16.88
CA HIS A 11 1.09 5.07 18.17
C HIS A 11 -0.36 5.42 18.56
N ARG A 12 -0.72 6.72 18.47
CA ARG A 12 -2.06 7.21 18.81
C ARG A 12 -3.17 6.63 17.92
N LEU A 13 -2.90 6.52 16.61
CA LEU A 13 -3.89 6.01 15.63
C LEU A 13 -3.98 4.50 15.57
N ARG A 14 -2.86 3.77 15.76
CA ARG A 14 -2.79 2.33 15.48
C ARG A 14 -2.66 1.45 16.71
N ILE A 15 -1.97 1.93 17.73
CA ILE A 15 -1.73 1.17 18.98
C ILE A 15 -2.79 1.55 20.02
N LEU A 16 -2.82 2.80 20.47
CA LEU A 16 -3.79 3.27 21.47
C LEU A 16 -5.21 3.39 20.88
N LYS A 17 -5.32 3.76 19.60
CA LYS A 17 -6.59 4.02 18.92
C LYS A 17 -7.47 5.05 19.63
N ASP A 18 -6.84 5.99 20.34
CA ASP A 18 -7.49 7.02 21.14
C ASP A 18 -7.79 8.31 20.36
N ILE A 19 -7.31 8.39 19.12
CA ILE A 19 -7.66 9.45 18.17
C ILE A 19 -8.15 8.86 16.86
N VAL A 20 -8.97 9.62 16.15
CA VAL A 20 -9.48 9.27 14.81
C VAL A 20 -9.14 10.39 13.84
N GLU A 21 -8.58 10.05 12.70
CA GLU A 21 -8.44 11.02 11.61
C GLU A 21 -9.79 11.18 10.90
N PRO A 22 -10.29 12.41 10.74
CA PRO A 22 -11.49 12.64 9.94
C PRO A 22 -11.21 12.24 8.48
N GLU A 23 -12.16 11.52 7.88
CA GLU A 23 -12.05 11.18 6.47
C GLU A 23 -12.09 12.45 5.62
N SER A 24 -11.02 12.71 4.90
CA SER A 24 -11.00 13.81 3.94
C SER A 24 -11.80 13.43 2.68
N ARG A 25 -12.34 14.45 1.97
CA ARG A 25 -13.00 14.23 0.67
C ARG A 25 -12.10 13.48 -0.32
N HIS A 26 -10.80 13.74 -0.29
CA HIS A 26 -9.83 13.06 -1.15
C HIS A 26 -9.69 11.57 -0.79
N LEU A 27 -9.74 11.22 0.49
CA LEU A 27 -9.68 9.83 0.92
C LEU A 27 -10.96 9.08 0.52
N ILE A 28 -12.13 9.70 0.71
CA ILE A 28 -13.42 9.12 0.29
C ILE A 28 -13.41 8.90 -1.23
N TYR A 29 -13.07 9.93 -2.00
CA TYR A 29 -12.95 9.83 -3.46
C TYR A 29 -11.99 8.72 -3.90
N GLY A 30 -10.82 8.61 -3.25
CA GLY A 30 -9.88 7.52 -3.53
C GLY A 30 -10.49 6.14 -3.31
N LYS A 31 -11.17 5.93 -2.17
CA LYS A 31 -11.85 4.66 -1.86
C LYS A 31 -12.93 4.31 -2.90
N GLU A 32 -13.72 5.30 -3.33
CA GLU A 32 -14.78 5.11 -4.32
C GLU A 32 -14.22 4.71 -5.69
N VAL A 33 -13.12 5.36 -6.12
CA VAL A 33 -12.42 5.02 -7.37
C VAL A 33 -11.84 3.60 -7.32
N HIS A 34 -11.15 3.22 -6.23
CA HIS A 34 -10.61 1.86 -6.07
C HIS A 34 -11.74 0.82 -6.08
N LYS A 35 -12.82 1.07 -5.36
CA LYS A 35 -13.98 0.19 -5.35
C LYS A 35 -14.62 0.03 -6.74
N ALA A 36 -14.75 1.11 -7.50
CA ALA A 36 -15.27 1.06 -8.85
C ALA A 36 -14.36 0.23 -9.78
N ALA A 37 -13.05 0.38 -9.65
CA ALA A 37 -12.07 -0.39 -10.40
C ALA A 37 -12.12 -1.90 -10.04
N GLU A 38 -12.20 -2.22 -8.73
CA GLU A 38 -12.35 -3.60 -8.24
C GLU A 38 -13.62 -4.26 -8.77
N GLU A 39 -14.79 -3.61 -8.55
CA GLU A 39 -16.09 -4.16 -8.94
C GLU A 39 -16.21 -4.34 -10.47
N TYR A 40 -15.64 -3.42 -11.24
CA TYR A 40 -15.60 -3.56 -12.70
C TYR A 40 -14.67 -4.69 -13.13
N GLY A 41 -13.46 -4.75 -12.61
CA GLY A 41 -12.46 -5.74 -13.01
C GLY A 41 -12.82 -7.17 -12.57
N ARG A 42 -13.32 -7.33 -11.34
CA ARG A 42 -13.64 -8.63 -10.76
C ARG A 42 -15.03 -9.14 -11.16
N ASP A 43 -16.03 -8.26 -11.10
CA ASP A 43 -17.44 -8.63 -11.16
C ASP A 43 -18.13 -8.15 -12.47
N SER A 44 -17.39 -7.49 -13.38
CA SER A 44 -17.90 -6.87 -14.61
C SER A 44 -19.04 -5.85 -14.34
N LYS A 45 -19.06 -5.25 -13.17
CA LYS A 45 -20.05 -4.25 -12.79
C LYS A 45 -19.76 -2.94 -13.48
N GLU A 46 -20.78 -2.28 -14.01
CA GLU A 46 -20.62 -1.01 -14.71
C GLU A 46 -20.03 0.07 -13.81
N ILE A 47 -19.01 0.77 -14.32
CA ILE A 47 -18.38 1.89 -13.61
C ILE A 47 -19.35 3.09 -13.58
N PRO A 48 -19.58 3.71 -12.40
CA PRO A 48 -20.37 4.94 -12.32
C PRO A 48 -19.85 6.03 -13.27
N GLU A 49 -20.76 6.82 -13.84
CA GLU A 49 -20.43 7.82 -14.87
C GLU A 49 -19.30 8.77 -14.43
N GLU A 50 -19.31 9.18 -13.18
CA GLU A 50 -18.30 10.07 -12.59
C GLU A 50 -16.88 9.47 -12.54
N TYR A 51 -16.76 8.12 -12.64
CA TYR A 51 -15.48 7.39 -12.62
C TYR A 51 -15.17 6.72 -13.97
N LYS A 52 -15.94 6.95 -15.01
CA LYS A 52 -15.74 6.34 -16.35
C LYS A 52 -14.33 6.54 -16.92
N PHE A 53 -13.63 7.59 -16.51
CA PHE A 53 -12.26 7.88 -16.93
C PHE A 53 -11.27 6.76 -16.55
N ILE A 54 -11.57 5.91 -15.54
CA ILE A 54 -10.68 4.81 -15.16
C ILE A 54 -10.83 3.60 -16.09
N GLN A 55 -11.97 3.46 -16.76
CA GLN A 55 -12.29 2.25 -17.53
C GLN A 55 -11.21 1.85 -18.55
N PRO A 56 -10.67 2.76 -19.38
CA PRO A 56 -9.64 2.37 -20.36
C PRO A 56 -8.38 1.78 -19.69
N HIS A 57 -8.04 2.24 -18.49
CA HIS A 57 -6.89 1.73 -17.75
C HIS A 57 -7.15 0.31 -17.23
N ILE A 58 -8.35 0.05 -16.71
CA ILE A 58 -8.73 -1.28 -16.21
C ILE A 58 -8.88 -2.26 -17.36
N ASP A 59 -9.42 -1.84 -18.51
CA ASP A 59 -9.52 -2.66 -19.72
C ASP A 59 -8.13 -3.14 -20.18
N ILE A 60 -7.11 -2.27 -20.15
CA ILE A 60 -5.72 -2.65 -20.46
C ILE A 60 -5.21 -3.71 -19.47
N LEU A 61 -5.53 -3.60 -18.18
CA LEU A 61 -5.15 -4.58 -17.18
C LEU A 61 -5.89 -5.92 -17.38
N LEU A 62 -7.16 -5.86 -17.74
CA LEU A 62 -7.96 -7.05 -18.07
C LEU A 62 -7.45 -7.79 -19.31
N ASP A 63 -6.82 -7.09 -20.25
CA ASP A 63 -6.23 -7.68 -21.46
C ASP A 63 -4.83 -8.29 -21.21
N THR A 64 -4.26 -8.17 -20.03
CA THR A 64 -2.99 -8.83 -19.69
C THR A 64 -3.13 -10.34 -19.62
N ASN A 65 -2.04 -11.09 -19.87
CA ASN A 65 -2.04 -12.54 -19.71
C ASN A 65 -2.08 -12.95 -18.24
N GLY A 66 -2.45 -14.22 -17.99
CA GLY A 66 -2.39 -14.86 -16.68
C GLY A 66 -3.63 -14.66 -15.80
N ASP A 67 -3.55 -15.20 -14.61
CA ASP A 67 -4.62 -15.12 -13.60
C ASP A 67 -4.64 -13.73 -12.96
N LYS A 68 -5.84 -13.16 -12.85
CA LYS A 68 -6.04 -11.77 -12.39
C LYS A 68 -6.68 -11.72 -11.02
N PHE A 69 -6.14 -10.88 -10.16
CA PHE A 69 -6.60 -10.68 -8.80
C PHE A 69 -6.82 -9.18 -8.56
N PHE A 70 -8.00 -8.83 -8.04
CA PHE A 70 -8.37 -7.47 -7.66
C PHE A 70 -8.53 -7.37 -6.15
N GLU A 71 -8.04 -6.30 -5.54
CA GLU A 71 -8.02 -6.12 -4.07
C GLU A 71 -7.51 -7.37 -3.36
N HIS A 72 -6.42 -7.93 -3.90
CA HIS A 72 -5.88 -9.20 -3.43
C HIS A 72 -5.22 -9.07 -2.07
N LYS A 73 -5.76 -9.83 -1.11
CA LYS A 73 -5.31 -9.83 0.28
C LYS A 73 -4.20 -10.84 0.47
N MET A 74 -3.06 -10.38 0.97
CA MET A 74 -1.90 -11.22 1.29
C MET A 74 -1.46 -10.97 2.73
N ALA A 75 -1.02 -12.02 3.40
CA ALA A 75 -0.44 -11.92 4.74
C ALA A 75 0.78 -12.85 4.87
N LEU A 76 1.70 -12.44 5.71
CA LEU A 76 2.91 -13.20 6.03
C LEU A 76 3.00 -13.39 7.55
N THR A 77 3.50 -14.54 7.99
CA THR A 77 3.92 -14.79 9.37
C THR A 77 5.22 -14.04 9.68
N SER A 78 5.68 -14.08 10.93
CA SER A 78 6.99 -13.53 11.34
C SER A 78 8.18 -14.23 10.63
N ASP A 79 7.99 -15.47 10.18
CA ASP A 79 8.97 -16.22 9.44
C ASP A 79 8.90 -15.97 7.92
N LEU A 80 8.11 -14.96 7.50
CA LEU A 80 7.89 -14.54 6.13
C LEU A 80 7.16 -15.57 5.26
N GLU A 81 6.53 -16.56 5.90
CA GLU A 81 5.73 -17.57 5.22
C GLU A 81 4.31 -17.05 4.93
N PRO A 82 3.71 -17.41 3.79
CA PRO A 82 2.36 -16.99 3.47
C PRO A 82 1.34 -17.61 4.43
N CYS A 83 0.36 -16.84 4.84
CA CYS A 83 -0.75 -17.29 5.70
C CYS A 83 -2.07 -16.64 5.30
N ASP A 84 -3.16 -17.11 5.89
CA ASP A 84 -4.47 -16.48 5.69
C ASP A 84 -4.48 -15.03 6.19
N PHE A 85 -5.17 -14.15 5.47
CA PHE A 85 -5.19 -12.72 5.79
C PHE A 85 -5.65 -12.40 7.22
N TRP A 86 -6.51 -13.23 7.80
CA TRP A 86 -7.04 -13.06 9.15
C TRP A 86 -6.43 -14.03 10.17
N ASP A 87 -5.37 -14.75 9.77
CA ASP A 87 -4.65 -15.63 10.68
C ASP A 87 -4.12 -14.87 11.89
N LYS A 88 -4.07 -15.54 13.05
CA LYS A 88 -3.52 -14.98 14.29
C LYS A 88 -2.03 -14.78 14.22
N GLU A 89 -1.34 -15.64 13.46
CA GLU A 89 0.11 -15.59 13.24
C GLU A 89 0.50 -14.57 12.17
N ALA A 90 -0.47 -13.91 11.52
CA ALA A 90 -0.18 -12.89 10.52
C ALA A 90 0.51 -11.68 11.14
N TRP A 91 1.81 -11.59 10.90
CA TRP A 91 2.67 -10.50 11.30
C TRP A 91 2.54 -9.29 10.36
N TRP A 92 2.45 -9.54 9.05
CA TRP A 92 2.25 -8.51 8.04
C TRP A 92 0.98 -8.78 7.22
N ARG A 93 0.31 -7.71 6.82
CA ARG A 93 -0.86 -7.76 5.94
C ARG A 93 -0.79 -6.65 4.91
N GLY A 94 -1.08 -6.98 3.67
CA GLY A 94 -1.20 -6.04 2.57
C GLY A 94 -2.31 -6.40 1.62
N VAL A 95 -2.79 -5.39 0.91
CA VAL A 95 -3.77 -5.56 -0.16
C VAL A 95 -3.18 -4.93 -1.41
N ALA A 96 -3.20 -5.67 -2.51
CA ALA A 96 -2.78 -5.18 -3.81
C ALA A 96 -4.01 -4.88 -4.65
N ASP A 97 -4.10 -3.68 -5.22
CA ASP A 97 -5.25 -3.25 -6.01
C ASP A 97 -5.44 -4.17 -7.23
N PHE A 98 -4.34 -4.51 -7.91
CA PHE A 98 -4.34 -5.44 -9.03
C PHE A 98 -3.05 -6.26 -9.10
N ILE A 99 -3.20 -7.56 -9.29
CA ILE A 99 -2.11 -8.48 -9.64
C ILE A 99 -2.54 -9.30 -10.86
N SER A 100 -1.63 -9.50 -11.80
CA SER A 100 -1.74 -10.54 -12.83
C SER A 100 -0.54 -11.46 -12.73
N VAL A 101 -0.77 -12.77 -12.66
CA VAL A 101 0.29 -13.79 -12.58
C VAL A 101 0.27 -14.64 -13.85
N ASP A 102 1.37 -14.58 -14.60
CA ASP A 102 1.57 -15.37 -15.81
C ASP A 102 2.89 -16.15 -15.70
N ASN A 103 2.79 -17.42 -15.35
CA ASN A 103 3.94 -18.30 -15.12
C ASN A 103 4.92 -17.70 -14.10
N LYS A 104 6.15 -17.39 -14.55
CA LYS A 104 7.23 -16.83 -13.72
C LYS A 104 7.16 -15.30 -13.57
N ASN A 105 6.15 -14.65 -14.12
CA ASN A 105 6.05 -13.20 -14.15
C ASN A 105 4.77 -12.75 -13.45
N ALA A 106 4.85 -11.66 -12.70
CA ALA A 106 3.69 -10.97 -12.19
C ALA A 106 3.71 -9.49 -12.58
N LEU A 107 2.51 -8.94 -12.82
CA LEU A 107 2.28 -7.52 -12.92
C LEU A 107 1.54 -7.07 -11.65
N LEU A 108 2.12 -6.17 -10.91
CA LEU A 108 1.53 -5.55 -9.72
C LEU A 108 1.20 -4.09 -10.04
N VAL A 109 -0.05 -3.69 -9.90
CA VAL A 109 -0.46 -2.29 -10.08
C VAL A 109 -1.18 -1.80 -8.85
N ASP A 110 -0.76 -0.64 -8.36
CA ASP A 110 -1.39 0.09 -7.27
C ASP A 110 -1.95 1.41 -7.82
N TYR A 111 -3.24 1.63 -7.63
CA TYR A 111 -3.93 2.80 -8.15
C TYR A 111 -3.71 4.02 -7.26
N LYS A 112 -3.52 5.16 -7.90
CA LYS A 112 -3.37 6.45 -7.23
C LYS A 112 -4.34 7.46 -7.83
N THR A 113 -5.09 8.16 -6.98
CA THR A 113 -5.99 9.24 -7.39
C THR A 113 -5.36 10.63 -7.25
N GLY A 114 -4.06 10.67 -6.88
CA GLY A 114 -3.28 11.90 -6.84
C GLY A 114 -3.05 12.48 -8.23
N LYS A 115 -2.79 13.80 -8.29
CA LYS A 115 -2.63 14.54 -9.55
C LYS A 115 -1.22 14.49 -10.14
N SER A 116 -0.25 13.84 -9.50
CA SER A 116 1.14 13.78 -9.99
C SER A 116 1.94 12.65 -9.36
N ALA A 117 2.73 11.97 -10.16
CA ALA A 117 3.69 10.95 -9.76
C ALA A 117 5.03 11.50 -9.26
N LYS A 118 5.24 12.83 -9.31
CA LYS A 118 6.56 13.47 -9.08
C LYS A 118 7.24 13.05 -7.79
N TYR A 119 6.47 12.91 -6.70
CA TYR A 119 7.00 12.55 -5.36
C TYR A 119 6.54 11.16 -4.91
N ALA A 120 6.04 10.34 -5.83
CA ALA A 120 5.60 9.01 -5.48
C ALA A 120 6.78 8.14 -5.09
N ASP A 121 6.62 7.40 -3.99
CA ASP A 121 7.58 6.41 -3.50
C ASP A 121 7.09 5.01 -3.92
N THR A 122 7.97 4.23 -4.52
CA THR A 122 7.71 2.86 -4.96
C THR A 122 7.97 1.82 -3.86
N LYS A 123 8.35 2.23 -2.66
CA LYS A 123 8.63 1.32 -1.54
C LYS A 123 7.44 0.42 -1.18
N GLN A 124 6.21 0.91 -1.39
CA GLN A 124 4.99 0.11 -1.25
C GLN A 124 4.97 -1.09 -2.22
N LEU A 125 5.44 -0.89 -3.46
CA LEU A 125 5.51 -1.97 -4.44
C LEU A 125 6.55 -3.02 -4.06
N GLU A 126 7.64 -2.64 -3.39
CA GLU A 126 8.67 -3.56 -2.92
C GLU A 126 8.10 -4.56 -1.91
N ILE A 127 7.42 -4.08 -0.85
CA ILE A 127 6.84 -4.97 0.17
C ILE A 127 5.72 -5.85 -0.39
N LEU A 128 4.89 -5.32 -1.31
CA LEU A 128 3.87 -6.12 -1.99
C LEU A 128 4.50 -7.16 -2.91
N SER A 129 5.63 -6.86 -3.56
CA SER A 129 6.34 -7.82 -4.40
C SER A 129 6.96 -8.95 -3.58
N LEU A 130 7.49 -8.66 -2.39
CA LEU A 130 7.95 -9.66 -1.44
C LEU A 130 6.81 -10.60 -1.02
N ALA A 131 5.63 -10.07 -0.74
CA ALA A 131 4.46 -10.89 -0.44
C ALA A 131 4.01 -11.72 -1.66
N ILE A 132 4.08 -11.17 -2.89
CA ILE A 132 3.80 -11.93 -4.12
C ILE A 132 4.79 -13.09 -4.25
N PHE A 133 6.07 -12.89 -4.00
CA PHE A 133 7.06 -13.97 -4.05
C PHE A 133 6.75 -15.08 -3.04
N SER A 134 6.29 -14.77 -1.84
CA SER A 134 5.90 -15.77 -0.84
C SER A 134 4.62 -16.51 -1.22
N HIS A 135 3.57 -15.81 -1.69
CA HIS A 135 2.28 -16.40 -2.05
C HIS A 135 2.29 -17.16 -3.40
N PHE A 136 3.18 -16.77 -4.31
CA PHE A 136 3.31 -17.36 -5.66
C PHE A 136 4.76 -17.83 -5.85
N PRO A 137 5.12 -19.03 -5.37
CA PRO A 137 6.52 -19.51 -5.35
C PRO A 137 7.12 -19.68 -6.74
N GLU A 138 6.31 -19.81 -7.80
CA GLU A 138 6.76 -19.88 -9.18
C GLU A 138 7.15 -18.52 -9.79
N VAL A 139 6.69 -17.39 -9.20
CA VAL A 139 6.99 -16.06 -9.73
C VAL A 139 8.44 -15.68 -9.42
N GLU A 140 9.21 -15.40 -10.46
CA GLU A 140 10.62 -14.97 -10.38
C GLU A 140 10.80 -13.47 -10.61
N TYR A 141 9.82 -12.82 -11.26
CA TYR A 141 9.89 -11.41 -11.61
C TYR A 141 8.54 -10.72 -11.39
N VAL A 142 8.56 -9.57 -10.74
CA VAL A 142 7.41 -8.69 -10.56
C VAL A 142 7.68 -7.35 -11.23
N LYS A 143 6.84 -7.00 -12.21
CA LYS A 143 6.78 -5.65 -12.77
C LYS A 143 5.78 -4.84 -11.96
N GLY A 144 6.26 -3.98 -11.08
CA GLY A 144 5.43 -3.09 -10.27
C GLY A 144 5.13 -1.76 -10.97
N GLY A 145 3.98 -1.17 -10.67
CA GLY A 145 3.62 0.16 -11.15
C GLY A 145 2.64 0.89 -10.24
N LEU A 146 2.90 2.17 -10.01
CA LEU A 146 1.92 3.11 -9.47
C LEU A 146 1.20 3.76 -10.65
N LEU A 147 -0.10 3.47 -10.79
CA LEU A 147 -0.95 4.01 -11.84
C LEU A 147 -1.74 5.21 -11.32
N PHE A 148 -1.35 6.40 -11.75
CA PHE A 148 -2.04 7.65 -11.43
C PHE A 148 -3.21 7.85 -12.39
N LEU A 149 -4.39 7.41 -11.97
CA LEU A 149 -5.59 7.35 -12.81
C LEU A 149 -6.04 8.73 -13.32
N VAL A 150 -5.81 9.81 -12.56
CA VAL A 150 -6.24 11.17 -12.93
C VAL A 150 -5.26 11.87 -13.87
N SER A 151 -3.95 11.64 -13.69
CA SER A 151 -2.90 12.25 -14.52
C SER A 151 -2.38 11.34 -15.62
N GLU A 152 -2.88 10.10 -15.68
CA GLU A 152 -2.47 9.07 -16.64
C GLU A 152 -0.96 8.75 -16.60
N GLU A 153 -0.33 9.03 -15.45
CA GLU A 153 1.08 8.75 -15.25
C GLU A 153 1.28 7.32 -14.70
N PHE A 154 2.33 6.65 -15.15
CA PHE A 154 2.68 5.30 -14.68
C PHE A 154 4.13 5.25 -14.21
N LYS A 155 4.33 5.14 -12.89
CA LYS A 155 5.67 5.02 -12.29
C LYS A 155 6.03 3.56 -12.06
N LYS A 156 7.04 3.07 -12.77
CA LYS A 156 7.47 1.66 -12.80
C LYS A 156 8.54 1.37 -11.75
N ALA A 157 8.52 0.14 -11.25
CA ALA A 157 9.60 -0.50 -10.51
C ALA A 157 9.65 -2.00 -10.87
N ASN A 158 10.83 -2.59 -10.81
CA ASN A 158 11.02 -3.99 -11.17
C ASN A 158 11.65 -4.72 -9.98
N PHE A 159 11.15 -5.92 -9.69
CA PHE A 159 11.60 -6.72 -8.56
C PHE A 159 11.90 -8.15 -9.03
N TYR A 160 12.96 -8.74 -8.50
CA TYR A 160 13.43 -10.06 -8.89
C TYR A 160 13.56 -10.93 -7.66
N ARG A 161 13.02 -12.14 -7.67
CA ARG A 161 13.12 -13.10 -6.56
C ARG A 161 14.55 -13.31 -6.07
N LYS A 162 15.52 -13.40 -6.95
CA LYS A 162 16.94 -13.57 -6.60
C LYS A 162 17.51 -12.42 -5.75
N GLU A 163 16.81 -11.30 -5.64
CA GLU A 163 17.19 -10.12 -4.85
C GLU A 163 16.32 -9.97 -3.58
N GLU A 164 15.47 -10.95 -3.29
CA GLU A 164 14.51 -10.92 -2.20
C GLU A 164 15.16 -10.62 -0.85
N GLU A 165 16.29 -11.24 -0.55
CA GLU A 165 17.08 -11.00 0.66
C GLU A 165 17.49 -9.53 0.79
N ASN A 166 17.97 -8.92 -0.31
CA ASN A 166 18.33 -7.50 -0.33
C ASN A 166 17.13 -6.58 -0.12
N TYR A 167 15.97 -6.94 -0.66
CA TYR A 167 14.74 -6.15 -0.42
C TYR A 167 14.34 -6.21 1.05
N TRP A 168 14.38 -7.37 1.71
CA TRP A 168 14.11 -7.46 3.15
C TRP A 168 15.09 -6.63 3.97
N LEU A 169 16.39 -6.63 3.65
CA LEU A 169 17.39 -5.78 4.30
C LEU A 169 17.06 -4.28 4.22
N ASN A 170 16.39 -3.82 3.15
CA ASN A 170 15.93 -2.44 3.05
C ASN A 170 14.85 -2.08 4.08
N TRP A 171 14.18 -3.08 4.67
CA TRP A 171 13.15 -2.90 5.70
C TRP A 171 13.69 -3.04 7.12
N ASP A 172 14.82 -3.70 7.32
CA ASP A 172 15.38 -3.99 8.64
C ASP A 172 15.50 -2.74 9.52
N THR A 173 16.08 -1.68 9.00
CA THR A 173 16.23 -0.42 9.75
C THR A 173 14.90 0.16 10.23
N GLU A 174 13.84 0.06 9.41
CA GLU A 174 12.51 0.55 9.77
C GLU A 174 11.85 -0.37 10.80
N LEU A 175 12.01 -1.68 10.64
CA LEU A 175 11.49 -2.69 11.56
C LEU A 175 12.19 -2.61 12.91
N ASP A 176 13.52 -2.49 12.94
CA ASP A 176 14.29 -2.32 14.17
C ASP A 176 13.87 -1.07 14.94
N ARG A 177 13.69 0.04 14.25
CA ARG A 177 13.19 1.27 14.88
C ARG A 177 11.79 1.11 15.46
N LEU A 178 10.92 0.37 14.75
CA LEU A 178 9.57 0.06 15.24
C LEU A 178 9.64 -0.81 16.49
N ASN A 179 10.43 -1.89 16.46
CA ASN A 179 10.63 -2.79 17.60
C ASN A 179 11.21 -2.04 18.80
N MET A 180 12.25 -1.24 18.62
CA MET A 180 12.82 -0.41 19.69
C MET A 180 11.77 0.54 20.28
N SER A 181 10.87 1.10 19.48
CA SER A 181 9.79 1.94 19.98
C SER A 181 8.81 1.18 20.86
N PHE A 182 8.49 -0.07 20.49
CA PHE A 182 7.65 -0.96 21.31
C PHE A 182 8.34 -1.36 22.62
N GLU A 183 9.60 -1.78 22.57
CA GLU A 183 10.36 -2.24 23.74
C GLU A 183 10.55 -1.12 24.76
N ALA A 184 10.85 0.09 24.28
CA ALA A 184 11.08 1.25 25.15
C ALA A 184 9.81 2.05 25.48
N ASP A 185 8.65 1.67 24.92
CA ASP A 185 7.41 2.46 24.93
C ASP A 185 7.65 3.94 24.61
N THR A 186 8.50 4.18 23.60
CA THR A 186 8.94 5.54 23.24
C THR A 186 8.52 5.88 21.81
N TRP A 187 7.64 6.87 21.67
CA TRP A 187 6.98 7.25 20.42
C TRP A 187 7.20 8.73 20.10
N ASN A 188 8.43 9.06 19.74
CA ASN A 188 8.84 10.45 19.50
C ASN A 188 8.12 11.05 18.28
N PRO A 189 7.63 12.28 18.38
CA PRO A 189 7.02 12.96 17.25
C PRO A 189 8.08 13.41 16.24
N THR A 190 7.69 13.41 14.97
CA THR A 190 8.50 13.95 13.88
C THR A 190 7.78 15.13 13.27
N SER A 191 8.40 16.31 13.32
CA SER A 191 7.86 17.52 12.70
C SER A 191 7.89 17.40 11.17
N ASN A 192 6.77 17.67 10.53
CA ASN A 192 6.64 17.71 9.08
C ASN A 192 5.55 18.70 8.65
N PHE A 193 5.41 18.93 7.34
CA PHE A 193 4.46 19.92 6.80
C PHE A 193 2.99 19.63 7.14
N THR A 194 2.63 18.37 7.46
CA THR A 194 1.24 18.01 7.80
C THR A 194 0.85 18.38 9.22
N CYS A 195 1.83 18.62 10.11
CA CYS A 195 1.58 18.82 11.54
C CYS A 195 0.59 19.94 11.83
N ARG A 196 0.74 21.10 11.17
CA ARG A 196 -0.06 22.30 11.45
C ARG A 196 -1.49 22.26 10.89
N GLN A 197 -1.75 21.49 9.83
CA GLN A 197 -3.04 21.55 9.12
C GLN A 197 -3.82 20.25 9.15
N TYR A 198 -3.12 19.12 9.13
CA TYR A 198 -3.75 17.82 8.85
C TYR A 198 -3.54 16.77 9.96
N CYS A 199 -2.67 17.04 10.96
CA CYS A 199 -2.41 16.07 11.99
C CYS A 199 -3.55 16.02 13.03
N ALA A 200 -4.03 14.82 13.34
CA ALA A 200 -5.09 14.60 14.32
C ALA A 200 -4.58 14.60 15.79
N VAL A 201 -3.27 14.60 16.02
CA VAL A 201 -2.67 14.62 17.37
C VAL A 201 -2.60 16.08 17.84
N LEU A 202 -3.68 16.60 18.41
CA LEU A 202 -3.82 18.03 18.76
C LEU A 202 -2.94 18.45 19.94
N ASP A 203 -2.64 17.54 20.85
CA ASP A 203 -1.80 17.75 22.05
C ASP A 203 -0.28 17.62 21.77
N CYS A 204 0.12 17.52 20.50
CA CYS A 204 1.52 17.43 20.10
C CYS A 204 2.14 18.82 19.97
N GLU A 205 3.38 18.99 20.47
CA GLU A 205 4.15 20.24 20.42
C GLU A 205 4.35 20.80 19.00
N TYR A 206 4.23 19.95 17.97
CA TYR A 206 4.33 20.37 16.56
C TYR A 206 2.99 20.67 15.91
N ASN A 207 1.87 20.46 16.64
CA ASN A 207 0.54 20.71 16.11
C ASN A 207 0.15 22.16 16.29
N GLY A 208 0.37 23.09 15.49
CA GLY A 208 0.07 24.51 15.69
C GLY A 208 -1.42 24.89 15.86
N ARG A 209 -2.30 23.90 16.18
CA ARG A 209 -3.76 24.11 16.40
C ARG A 209 -4.19 23.83 17.84
N GLY A 210 -3.26 23.36 18.69
CA GLY A 210 -3.49 23.13 20.12
C GLY A 210 -3.24 24.37 20.96
#